data_53166e67eeb731c0ec25c160f15e41ae
#
_entry.id   53166e67eeb731c0ec25c160f15e41ae
#
_cell.length_a   1.000
_cell.length_b   1.000
_cell.length_c   1.000
_cell.angle_alpha   90.00
_cell.angle_beta   90.00
_cell.angle_gamma   90.00
#
_symmetry.space_group_name_H-M   'P 1'
#
loop_
_entity.id
_entity.type
_entity.pdbx_description
1 polymer ?
#
loop_
_entity_poly.entity_id
_entity_poly.type
_entity_poly.pdbx_seq_one_letter_code
_entity_poly.pdbx_strand_id
1 'polypeptide(L)'
;MSSAAQVTDSTFKQEVLESEVPVLVDFWAPWCGPCRMVAPIVDEISAQYEGQIKVVKLNTDENPTVASQYGIRSIPTLMIFKGGQRVD
;
A
#
# COMPACT_ATOMS: atom_id res chain seq x y z
N MET A 1 -15.82 -0.48 -5.22
CA MET A 1 -15.27 -0.38 -3.86
C MET A 1 -13.97 -1.16 -3.78
N SER A 2 -12.99 -0.61 -3.10
CA SER A 2 -11.69 -1.25 -2.96
C SER A 2 -11.75 -2.34 -1.89
N SER A 3 -11.17 -3.52 -2.20
CA SER A 3 -10.98 -4.56 -1.20
C SER A 3 -9.69 -4.34 -0.40
N ALA A 4 -8.86 -3.38 -0.80
CA ALA A 4 -7.63 -3.05 -0.07
C ALA A 4 -7.95 -2.11 1.08
N ALA A 5 -7.40 -2.40 2.27
CA ALA A 5 -7.59 -1.58 3.44
C ALA A 5 -6.71 -0.34 3.37
N GLN A 6 -7.17 0.76 3.97
CA GLN A 6 -6.37 1.97 4.08
C GLN A 6 -5.46 1.87 5.31
N VAL A 7 -4.20 2.28 5.14
CA VAL A 7 -3.28 2.43 6.26
C VAL A 7 -2.81 3.87 6.34
N THR A 8 -2.37 4.28 7.52
CA THR A 8 -1.93 5.64 7.79
C THR A 8 -0.54 5.63 8.36
N ASP A 9 0.04 6.83 8.53
CA ASP A 9 1.33 6.95 9.20
C ASP A 9 1.30 6.30 10.57
N SER A 10 0.18 6.40 11.30
CA SER A 10 0.07 5.86 12.64
C SER A 10 -0.19 4.36 12.69
N THR A 11 -0.72 3.76 11.61
CA THR A 11 -1.02 2.32 11.59
C THR A 11 -0.04 1.51 10.76
N PHE A 12 0.88 2.16 10.05
CA PHE A 12 1.77 1.48 9.11
C PHE A 12 2.61 0.41 9.79
N LYS A 13 3.17 0.73 10.94
CA LYS A 13 4.01 -0.23 11.66
C LYS A 13 3.24 -1.51 11.98
N GLN A 14 2.07 -1.36 12.56
CA GLN A 14 1.27 -2.52 12.98
C GLN A 14 0.73 -3.29 11.77
N GLU A 15 0.21 -2.58 10.78
CA GLU A 15 -0.49 -3.21 9.68
C GLU A 15 0.45 -3.75 8.61
N VAL A 16 1.64 -3.15 8.46
CA VAL A 16 2.58 -3.54 7.40
C VAL A 16 3.82 -4.20 7.97
N LEU A 17 4.52 -3.52 8.88
CA LEU A 17 5.82 -4.00 9.34
C LEU A 17 5.69 -5.19 10.27
N GLU A 18 4.60 -5.30 11.02
CA GLU A 18 4.36 -6.40 11.97
C GLU A 18 3.42 -7.46 11.40
N SER A 19 3.12 -7.38 10.10
CA SER A 19 2.25 -8.36 9.46
C SER A 19 2.93 -9.73 9.38
N GLU A 20 2.15 -10.79 9.62
CA GLU A 20 2.64 -12.15 9.53
C GLU A 20 2.67 -12.68 8.11
N VAL A 21 2.03 -11.97 7.18
CA VAL A 21 2.02 -12.32 5.75
C VAL A 21 2.63 -11.18 4.96
N PRO A 22 3.10 -11.45 3.72
CA PRO A 22 3.61 -10.37 2.89
C PRO A 22 2.55 -9.31 2.64
N VAL A 23 2.98 -8.06 2.51
CA VAL A 23 2.07 -6.93 2.33
C VAL A 23 2.46 -6.16 1.07
N LEU A 24 1.49 -5.96 0.19
CA LEU A 24 1.63 -5.07 -0.96
C LEU A 24 1.05 -3.72 -0.57
N VAL A 25 1.86 -2.67 -0.65
CA VAL A 25 1.45 -1.31 -0.31
C VAL A 25 1.34 -0.49 -1.59
N ASP A 26 0.17 0.10 -1.80
CA ASP A 26 -0.11 1.01 -2.92
C ASP A 26 -0.07 2.44 -2.40
N PHE A 27 0.97 3.18 -2.77
CA PHE A 27 1.09 4.60 -2.45
C PHE A 27 0.37 5.40 -3.53
N TRP A 28 -0.64 6.17 -3.14
CA TRP A 28 -1.55 6.83 -4.08
C TRP A 28 -1.98 8.20 -3.56
N ALA A 29 -2.71 8.94 -4.39
CA ALA A 29 -3.35 10.19 -3.98
C ALA A 29 -4.65 10.37 -4.77
N PRO A 30 -5.63 11.07 -4.21
CA PRO A 30 -6.94 11.23 -4.88
C PRO A 30 -6.88 11.95 -6.21
N TRP A 31 -5.92 12.88 -6.37
CA TRP A 31 -5.78 13.66 -7.60
C TRP A 31 -5.00 12.93 -8.70
N CYS A 32 -4.51 11.76 -8.42
CA CYS A 32 -3.58 11.05 -9.30
C CYS A 32 -4.36 10.21 -10.32
N GLY A 33 -4.33 10.63 -11.58
CA GLY A 33 -4.99 9.88 -12.65
C GLY A 33 -4.47 8.47 -12.83
N PRO A 34 -3.13 8.28 -12.96
CA PRO A 34 -2.58 6.92 -13.09
C PRO A 34 -2.91 6.02 -11.89
N CYS A 35 -3.04 6.59 -10.68
CA CYS A 35 -3.43 5.82 -9.51
C CYS A 35 -4.83 5.21 -9.70
N ARG A 36 -5.73 5.97 -10.30
CA ARG A 36 -7.09 5.49 -10.56
C ARG A 36 -7.11 4.35 -11.58
N MET A 37 -6.15 4.34 -12.50
CA MET A 37 -6.05 3.26 -13.48
C MET A 37 -5.48 1.99 -12.87
N VAL A 38 -4.65 2.12 -11.84
CA VAL A 38 -4.04 0.99 -11.15
C VAL A 38 -4.99 0.40 -10.11
N ALA A 39 -5.89 1.21 -9.55
CA ALA A 39 -6.76 0.79 -8.45
C ALA A 39 -7.53 -0.50 -8.74
N PRO A 40 -8.16 -0.69 -9.91
CA PRO A 40 -8.87 -1.95 -10.17
C PRO A 40 -7.94 -3.16 -10.16
N ILE A 41 -6.70 -2.98 -10.61
CA ILE A 41 -5.71 -4.07 -10.62
C ILE A 41 -5.32 -4.43 -9.18
N VAL A 42 -5.09 -3.42 -8.36
CA VAL A 42 -4.76 -3.63 -6.94
C VAL A 42 -5.92 -4.32 -6.23
N ASP A 43 -7.14 -3.90 -6.51
CA ASP A 43 -8.33 -4.53 -5.92
C ASP A 43 -8.47 -5.99 -6.35
N GLU A 44 -8.17 -6.28 -7.62
CA GLU A 44 -8.23 -7.65 -8.12
C GLU A 44 -7.19 -8.53 -7.43
N ILE A 45 -5.97 -8.02 -7.25
CA ILE A 45 -4.91 -8.75 -6.55
C ILE A 45 -5.34 -9.01 -5.11
N SER A 46 -5.92 -8.01 -4.44
CA SER A 46 -6.38 -8.15 -3.07
C SER A 46 -7.41 -9.26 -2.93
N ALA A 47 -8.37 -9.32 -3.86
CA ALA A 47 -9.42 -10.34 -3.82
C ALA A 47 -8.86 -11.72 -4.17
N GLN A 48 -7.99 -11.80 -5.18
CA GLN A 48 -7.48 -13.07 -5.69
C GLN A 48 -6.56 -13.77 -4.67
N TYR A 49 -5.78 -13.00 -3.93
CA TYR A 49 -4.78 -13.55 -3.00
C TYR A 49 -5.16 -13.34 -1.54
N GLU A 50 -6.44 -13.17 -1.27
CA GLU A 50 -6.94 -12.98 0.09
C GLU A 50 -6.46 -14.13 0.99
N GLY A 51 -5.92 -13.78 2.17
CA GLY A 51 -5.39 -14.76 3.10
C GLY A 51 -3.95 -15.17 2.84
N GLN A 52 -3.42 -14.91 1.63
CA GLN A 52 -2.04 -15.24 1.28
C GLN A 52 -1.13 -14.03 1.34
N ILE A 53 -1.62 -12.89 0.85
CA ILE A 53 -0.95 -11.61 0.98
C ILE A 53 -1.97 -10.59 1.43
N LYS A 54 -1.46 -9.56 2.08
CA LYS A 54 -2.29 -8.45 2.52
C LYS A 54 -2.04 -7.29 1.57
N VAL A 55 -3.11 -6.64 1.10
CA VAL A 55 -2.99 -5.49 0.20
C VAL A 55 -3.56 -4.28 0.91
N VAL A 56 -2.75 -3.23 1.01
CA VAL A 56 -3.15 -1.99 1.68
C VAL A 56 -2.83 -0.80 0.80
N LYS A 57 -3.51 0.31 1.05
CA LYS A 57 -3.34 1.57 0.31
C LYS A 57 -2.98 2.66 1.30
N LEU A 58 -2.03 3.52 0.93
CA LEU A 58 -1.61 4.65 1.75
C LEU A 58 -1.74 5.94 0.93
N ASN A 59 -2.60 6.83 1.39
CA ASN A 59 -2.80 8.13 0.76
C ASN A 59 -1.63 9.05 1.15
N THR A 60 -0.80 9.39 0.18
CA THR A 60 0.43 10.14 0.44
C THR A 60 0.17 11.59 0.82
N ASP A 61 -0.97 12.16 0.43
CA ASP A 61 -1.32 13.53 0.81
C ASP A 61 -1.56 13.63 2.31
N GLU A 62 -2.20 12.60 2.88
CA GLU A 62 -2.57 12.61 4.30
C GLU A 62 -1.53 11.93 5.17
N ASN A 63 -0.59 11.19 4.57
CA ASN A 63 0.37 10.38 5.31
C ASN A 63 1.77 10.58 4.75
N PRO A 64 2.32 11.79 4.92
CA PRO A 64 3.62 12.13 4.33
C PRO A 64 4.82 11.48 5.01
N THR A 65 4.67 11.07 6.27
CA THR A 65 5.81 10.54 7.03
C THR A 65 6.32 9.25 6.43
N VAL A 66 5.43 8.26 6.20
CA VAL A 66 5.82 6.98 5.61
C VAL A 66 6.30 7.19 4.19
N ALA A 67 5.58 8.01 3.39
CA ALA A 67 5.97 8.26 2.01
C ALA A 67 7.39 8.84 1.95
N SER A 68 7.71 9.77 2.82
CA SER A 68 9.04 10.36 2.89
C SER A 68 10.08 9.34 3.33
N GLN A 69 9.74 8.51 4.31
CA GLN A 69 10.65 7.51 4.84
C GLN A 69 11.12 6.55 3.76
N TYR A 70 10.23 6.16 2.84
CA TYR A 70 10.57 5.22 1.78
C TYR A 70 10.90 5.90 0.46
N GLY A 71 11.09 7.22 0.48
CA GLY A 71 11.55 7.96 -0.68
C GLY A 71 10.58 7.95 -1.84
N ILE A 72 9.28 8.00 -1.55
CA ILE A 72 8.25 7.99 -2.59
C ILE A 72 8.27 9.32 -3.31
N ARG A 73 8.69 9.32 -4.58
CA ARG A 73 8.80 10.54 -5.39
C ARG A 73 7.72 10.66 -6.44
N SER A 74 7.16 9.55 -6.82
CA SER A 74 6.09 9.51 -7.83
C SER A 74 5.06 8.50 -7.41
N ILE A 75 3.84 8.69 -7.87
CA ILE A 75 2.71 7.81 -7.59
C ILE A 75 1.99 7.49 -8.88
N PRO A 76 1.45 6.28 -9.01
CA PRO A 76 1.42 5.24 -8.00
C PRO A 76 2.79 4.56 -7.83
N THR A 77 3.08 4.13 -6.61
CA THR A 77 4.24 3.28 -6.34
C THR A 77 3.74 2.08 -5.55
N LEU A 78 4.13 0.89 -5.98
CA LEU A 78 3.77 -0.35 -5.32
C LEU A 78 5.02 -0.94 -4.70
N MET A 79 4.95 -1.29 -3.41
CA MET A 79 6.05 -1.91 -2.69
C MET A 79 5.59 -3.15 -1.99
N ILE A 80 6.46 -4.15 -1.90
CA ILE A 80 6.16 -5.38 -1.17
C ILE A 80 7.03 -5.41 0.08
N PHE A 81 6.40 -5.70 1.21
CA PHE A 81 7.07 -5.86 2.50
C PHE A 81 6.90 -7.29 2.96
N LYS A 82 7.94 -7.84 3.56
CA LYS A 82 7.92 -9.18 4.13
C LYS A 82 8.80 -9.20 5.37
N GLY A 83 8.25 -9.65 6.48
CA GLY A 83 9.01 -9.72 7.72
C GLY A 83 9.50 -8.38 8.21
N GLY A 84 8.73 -7.33 7.95
CA GLY A 84 9.08 -5.97 8.39
C GLY A 84 10.04 -5.25 7.48
N GLN A 85 10.39 -5.83 6.32
CA GLN A 85 11.38 -5.24 5.42
C GLN A 85 10.81 -5.12 4.01
N ARG A 86 11.18 -4.01 3.34
CA ARG A 86 10.86 -3.86 1.93
C ARG A 86 11.68 -4.88 1.13
N VAL A 87 11.00 -5.71 0.33
CA VAL A 87 11.66 -6.72 -0.49
C VAL A 87 11.52 -6.44 -1.98
N ASP A 88 10.62 -5.52 -2.34
CA ASP A 88 10.49 -5.12 -3.74
C ASP A 88 9.75 -3.79 -3.86
#